data_5e734da026b032693fa5d4f9563f4a51
#
_entry.id   5e734da026b032693fa5d4f9563f4a51
#
_cell.length_a   1.000
_cell.length_b   1.000
_cell.length_c   1.000
_cell.angle_alpha   90.00
_cell.angle_beta   90.00
_cell.angle_gamma   90.00
#
_symmetry.space_group_name_H-M   'P 1'
#
loop_
_entity.id
_entity.type
_entity.pdbx_description
1 polymer ?
#
loop_
_entity_poly.entity_id
_entity_poly.type
_entity_poly.pdbx_seq_one_letter_code
_entity_poly.pdbx_strand_id
1 'polypeptide(L)'
;MFIFRMVRRLVLIICILLGAIYVYDTYQSYQGINRVSKAHTTVEQTIEENEDTLSRWERIYRIFTFREKVEAALHQRVPRDKWVKSESIPDNVKRALVAIEDKRYYKHGAIDVLGVTRAFYVNSVAGETVEGGSTITQQLVKNLFLSSKRTMSRKAEEAILAVEMEHYYSKDEILTMYLNTVYYGHNYYGIKEAAEGYFGTSPSRLTLGQCAMLAALPN
;
A
#
# COMPACT_ATOMS: atom_id res chain seq x y z
N MET A 1 27.18 -15.08 11.23
CA MET A 1 26.14 -15.91 11.88
C MET A 1 25.52 -15.25 13.11
N PHE A 2 26.26 -14.56 13.97
CA PHE A 2 25.75 -13.86 15.18
C PHE A 2 24.83 -12.68 14.85
N ILE A 3 25.21 -11.79 13.94
CA ILE A 3 24.44 -10.62 13.51
C ILE A 3 23.09 -11.02 12.91
N PHE A 4 23.06 -12.10 12.09
CA PHE A 4 21.82 -12.60 11.48
C PHE A 4 20.81 -13.12 12.52
N ARG A 5 21.29 -13.76 13.57
CA ARG A 5 20.45 -14.21 14.70
C ARG A 5 19.92 -13.03 15.51
N MET A 6 20.72 -11.98 15.68
CA MET A 6 20.33 -10.76 16.38
C MET A 6 19.26 -9.98 15.60
N VAL A 7 19.45 -9.82 14.29
CA VAL A 7 18.46 -9.17 13.40
C VAL A 7 17.14 -9.93 13.39
N ARG A 8 17.18 -11.28 13.28
CA ARG A 8 15.96 -12.10 13.34
C ARG A 8 15.22 -11.98 14.66
N ARG A 9 15.94 -11.91 15.80
CA ARG A 9 15.33 -11.68 17.11
C ARG A 9 14.72 -10.27 17.22
N LEU A 10 15.40 -9.27 16.69
CA LEU A 10 14.88 -7.88 16.67
C LEU A 10 13.59 -7.78 15.83
N VAL A 11 13.56 -8.39 14.65
CA VAL A 11 12.36 -8.45 13.81
C VAL A 11 11.22 -9.16 14.54
N LEU A 12 11.51 -10.27 15.22
CA LEU A 12 10.50 -11.01 15.99
C LEU A 12 9.94 -10.15 17.15
N ILE A 13 10.78 -9.41 17.84
CA ILE A 13 10.38 -8.50 18.92
C ILE A 13 9.50 -7.37 18.35
N ILE A 14 9.88 -6.79 17.22
CA ILE A 14 9.08 -5.75 16.54
C ILE A 14 7.72 -6.31 16.13
N CYS A 15 7.66 -7.51 15.56
CA CYS A 15 6.39 -8.16 15.20
C CYS A 15 5.51 -8.43 16.44
N ILE A 16 6.11 -8.85 17.56
CA ILE A 16 5.38 -9.06 18.82
C ILE A 16 4.85 -7.73 19.37
N LEU A 17 5.66 -6.67 19.34
CA LEU A 17 5.24 -5.34 19.80
C LEU A 17 4.12 -4.77 18.91
N LEU A 18 4.23 -4.90 17.60
CA LEU A 18 3.18 -4.48 16.67
C LEU A 18 1.89 -5.31 16.88
N GLY A 19 2.02 -6.60 17.13
CA GLY A 19 0.90 -7.47 17.49
C GLY A 19 0.25 -7.05 18.82
N ALA A 20 1.03 -6.70 19.83
CA ALA A 20 0.52 -6.23 21.13
C ALA A 20 -0.18 -4.88 20.99
N ILE A 21 0.36 -3.94 20.20
CA ILE A 21 -0.29 -2.65 19.90
C ILE A 21 -1.60 -2.88 19.16
N TYR A 22 -1.62 -3.78 18.18
CA TYR A 22 -2.84 -4.14 17.44
C TYR A 22 -3.94 -4.73 18.36
N VAL A 23 -3.54 -5.63 19.27
CA VAL A 23 -4.47 -6.21 20.25
C VAL A 23 -4.99 -5.15 21.21
N TYR A 24 -4.13 -4.25 21.68
CA TYR A 24 -4.51 -3.14 22.56
C TYR A 24 -5.50 -2.18 21.89
N ASP A 25 -5.21 -1.77 20.66
CA ASP A 25 -6.07 -0.84 19.89
C ASP A 25 -7.43 -1.49 19.56
N THR A 26 -7.42 -2.79 19.22
CA THR A 26 -8.66 -3.57 19.04
C THR A 26 -9.47 -3.68 20.34
N TYR A 27 -8.79 -3.83 21.48
CA TYR A 27 -9.45 -3.88 22.79
C TYR A 27 -10.06 -2.52 23.17
N GLN A 28 -9.35 -1.42 22.90
CA GLN A 28 -9.86 -0.06 23.12
C GLN A 28 -11.06 0.25 22.21
N SER A 29 -11.01 -0.18 20.96
CA SER A 29 -12.14 -0.05 20.02
C SER A 29 -13.36 -0.83 20.50
N TYR A 30 -13.16 -2.06 20.99
CA TYR A 30 -14.22 -2.88 21.59
C TYR A 30 -14.84 -2.23 22.83
N GLN A 31 -14.02 -1.64 23.70
CA GLN A 31 -14.49 -0.89 24.88
C GLN A 31 -15.25 0.39 24.49
N GLY A 32 -14.84 1.05 23.40
CA GLY A 32 -15.53 2.20 22.80
C GLY A 32 -16.94 1.82 22.32
N ILE A 33 -17.07 0.71 21.60
CA ILE A 33 -18.34 0.17 21.10
C ILE A 33 -19.33 -0.12 22.26
N ASN A 34 -18.85 -0.70 23.35
CA ASN A 34 -19.68 -0.99 24.52
C ASN A 34 -20.18 0.28 25.25
N ARG A 35 -19.49 1.42 25.12
CA ARG A 35 -19.95 2.72 25.68
C ARG A 35 -20.98 3.40 24.78
N VAL A 36 -20.89 3.23 23.46
CA VAL A 36 -21.80 3.86 22.47
C VAL A 36 -23.13 3.12 22.35
N SER A 37 -23.22 1.84 22.75
CA SER A 37 -24.45 1.05 22.76
C SER A 37 -25.58 1.62 23.66
N LYS A 38 -25.34 2.74 24.32
CA LYS A 38 -26.34 3.42 25.21
C LYS A 38 -26.88 4.75 24.65
N ALA A 39 -26.50 5.19 23.47
CA ALA A 39 -27.00 6.44 22.90
C ALA A 39 -27.57 6.21 21.49
N HIS A 40 -28.89 6.37 21.36
CA HIS A 40 -29.60 6.42 20.06
C HIS A 40 -29.00 7.48 19.14
N THR A 41 -28.57 7.11 17.93
CA THR A 41 -28.32 8.07 16.87
C THR A 41 -28.65 7.50 15.49
N THR A 42 -29.21 8.34 14.70
CA THR A 42 -29.96 8.28 13.45
C THR A 42 -29.28 7.57 12.26
N VAL A 43 -30.09 7.02 11.39
CA VAL A 43 -29.81 6.16 10.23
C VAL A 43 -28.81 6.73 9.20
N GLU A 44 -28.56 8.01 9.16
CA GLU A 44 -27.65 8.64 8.20
C GLU A 44 -26.14 8.50 8.53
N GLN A 45 -25.79 8.28 9.78
CA GLN A 45 -24.41 7.99 10.18
C GLN A 45 -23.98 6.54 9.90
N THR A 46 -24.94 5.66 9.61
CA THR A 46 -24.70 4.22 9.45
C THR A 46 -24.08 3.85 8.10
N ILE A 47 -24.11 4.74 7.11
CA ILE A 47 -23.63 4.47 5.74
C ILE A 47 -22.12 4.78 5.60
N GLU A 48 -21.61 5.79 6.29
CA GLU A 48 -20.17 6.11 6.28
C GLU A 48 -19.32 5.24 7.23
N GLU A 49 -19.92 4.64 8.25
CA GLU A 49 -19.23 3.77 9.23
C GLU A 49 -18.97 2.33 8.73
N ASN A 50 -19.64 1.89 7.67
CA ASN A 50 -19.63 0.48 7.26
C ASN A 50 -18.34 -0.02 6.58
N GLU A 51 -17.43 0.85 6.14
CA GLU A 51 -16.15 0.40 5.56
C GLU A 51 -15.06 0.15 6.62
N ASP A 52 -15.21 0.69 7.82
CA ASP A 52 -14.17 0.60 8.86
C ASP A 52 -14.40 -0.52 9.90
N THR A 53 -15.54 -1.20 9.86
CA THR A 53 -15.91 -2.25 10.83
C THR A 53 -15.79 -3.65 10.25
N LEU A 54 -14.74 -3.93 9.47
CA LEU A 54 -14.41 -5.34 9.22
C LEU A 54 -14.20 -6.01 10.58
N SER A 55 -15.03 -7.00 10.87
CA SER A 55 -14.89 -7.80 12.08
C SER A 55 -13.49 -8.40 12.15
N ARG A 56 -13.00 -8.74 13.33
CA ARG A 56 -11.71 -9.41 13.51
C ARG A 56 -11.60 -10.66 12.61
N TRP A 57 -12.67 -11.39 12.41
CA TRP A 57 -12.74 -12.58 11.58
C TRP A 57 -12.64 -12.27 10.09
N GLU A 58 -13.23 -11.19 9.62
CA GLU A 58 -13.11 -10.76 8.22
C GLU A 58 -11.68 -10.31 7.88
N ARG A 59 -10.98 -9.67 8.82
CA ARG A 59 -9.56 -9.33 8.66
C ARG A 59 -8.68 -10.57 8.58
N ILE A 60 -8.91 -11.55 9.45
CA ILE A 60 -8.22 -12.85 9.42
C ILE A 60 -8.55 -13.60 8.13
N TYR A 61 -9.83 -13.68 7.76
CA TYR A 61 -10.28 -14.33 6.54
C TYR A 61 -9.68 -13.70 5.28
N ARG A 62 -9.47 -12.38 5.27
CA ARG A 62 -8.80 -11.67 4.19
C ARG A 62 -7.38 -12.18 3.95
N ILE A 63 -6.62 -12.47 4.99
CA ILE A 63 -5.27 -13.02 4.87
C ILE A 63 -5.32 -14.39 4.19
N PHE A 64 -6.20 -15.29 4.62
CA PHE A 64 -6.32 -16.64 4.05
C PHE A 64 -6.87 -16.68 2.61
N THR A 65 -7.65 -15.69 2.20
CA THR A 65 -8.22 -15.59 0.85
C THR A 65 -7.57 -14.48 0.01
N PHE A 66 -6.39 -14.04 0.42
CA PHE A 66 -5.74 -12.85 -0.13
C PHE A 66 -5.53 -12.95 -1.65
N ARG A 67 -4.95 -14.06 -2.11
CA ARG A 67 -4.66 -14.27 -3.53
C ARG A 67 -5.90 -14.18 -4.41
N GLU A 68 -7.01 -14.79 -3.99
CA GLU A 68 -8.27 -14.76 -4.75
C GLU A 68 -8.86 -13.36 -4.83
N LYS A 69 -8.66 -12.55 -3.77
CA LYS A 69 -9.18 -11.19 -3.68
C LYS A 69 -8.34 -10.17 -4.44
N VAL A 70 -7.03 -10.42 -4.64
CA VAL A 70 -6.15 -9.49 -5.36
C VAL A 70 -6.66 -9.24 -6.78
N GLU A 71 -6.92 -10.27 -7.54
CA GLU A 71 -7.43 -10.14 -8.91
C GLU A 71 -8.75 -9.38 -8.97
N ALA A 72 -9.69 -9.70 -8.06
CA ALA A 72 -10.96 -9.01 -7.97
C ALA A 72 -10.78 -7.51 -7.64
N ALA A 73 -9.93 -7.18 -6.65
CA ALA A 73 -9.65 -5.80 -6.26
C ALA A 73 -8.97 -5.00 -7.38
N LEU A 74 -8.02 -5.62 -8.10
CA LEU A 74 -7.37 -4.99 -9.24
C LEU A 74 -8.38 -4.61 -10.33
N HIS A 75 -9.28 -5.53 -10.69
CA HIS A 75 -10.26 -5.31 -11.76
C HIS A 75 -11.47 -4.47 -11.34
N GLN A 76 -11.76 -4.40 -10.05
CA GLN A 76 -12.70 -3.42 -9.51
C GLN A 76 -12.17 -1.99 -9.66
N ARG A 77 -10.85 -1.81 -9.50
CA ARG A 77 -10.21 -0.50 -9.58
C ARG A 77 -9.93 -0.05 -11.01
N VAL A 78 -9.46 -0.98 -11.86
CA VAL A 78 -9.16 -0.72 -13.27
C VAL A 78 -9.68 -1.87 -14.13
N PRO A 79 -10.62 -1.60 -15.07
CA PRO A 79 -11.15 -2.60 -15.97
C PRO A 79 -10.07 -3.30 -16.80
N ARG A 80 -10.31 -4.56 -17.18
CA ARG A 80 -9.33 -5.40 -17.90
C ARG A 80 -8.89 -4.82 -19.25
N ASP A 81 -9.77 -4.14 -19.95
CA ASP A 81 -9.49 -3.48 -21.23
C ASP A 81 -8.56 -2.28 -21.12
N LYS A 82 -8.43 -1.73 -19.92
CA LYS A 82 -7.50 -0.64 -19.58
C LYS A 82 -6.17 -1.14 -19.01
N TRP A 83 -6.04 -2.44 -18.77
CA TRP A 83 -4.84 -3.04 -18.22
C TRP A 83 -3.71 -3.12 -19.26
N VAL A 84 -2.52 -2.71 -18.87
CA VAL A 84 -1.31 -2.74 -19.69
C VAL A 84 -0.41 -3.87 -19.22
N LYS A 85 0.02 -4.75 -20.15
CA LYS A 85 0.98 -5.81 -19.84
C LYS A 85 2.35 -5.22 -19.51
N SER A 86 3.12 -5.90 -18.68
CA SER A 86 4.44 -5.46 -18.22
C SER A 86 5.39 -5.09 -19.36
N GLU A 87 5.36 -5.87 -20.47
CA GLU A 87 6.20 -5.67 -21.64
C GLU A 87 5.86 -4.39 -22.43
N SER A 88 4.64 -3.89 -22.27
CA SER A 88 4.16 -2.66 -22.89
C SER A 88 4.35 -1.41 -22.03
N ILE A 89 4.81 -1.57 -20.78
CA ILE A 89 5.17 -0.47 -19.88
C ILE A 89 6.67 -0.18 -20.04
N PRO A 90 7.06 1.05 -20.44
CA PRO A 90 8.48 1.38 -20.63
C PRO A 90 9.30 1.18 -19.36
N ASP A 91 10.49 0.62 -19.47
CA ASP A 91 11.44 0.50 -18.35
C ASP A 91 11.76 1.85 -17.71
N ASN A 92 11.75 2.92 -18.47
CA ASN A 92 12.01 4.27 -17.96
C ASN A 92 10.97 4.71 -16.93
N VAL A 93 9.68 4.39 -17.09
CA VAL A 93 8.67 4.72 -16.08
C VAL A 93 8.81 3.84 -14.85
N LYS A 94 9.13 2.55 -15.03
CA LYS A 94 9.39 1.63 -13.92
C LYS A 94 10.57 2.10 -13.07
N ARG A 95 11.70 2.45 -13.73
CA ARG A 95 12.90 2.96 -13.05
C ARG A 95 12.67 4.31 -12.38
N ALA A 96 11.95 5.23 -13.02
CA ALA A 96 11.65 6.54 -12.46
C ALA A 96 10.76 6.40 -11.20
N LEU A 97 9.72 5.56 -11.25
CA LEU A 97 8.87 5.29 -10.10
C LEU A 97 9.67 4.69 -8.94
N VAL A 98 10.47 3.66 -9.19
CA VAL A 98 11.33 3.04 -8.16
C VAL A 98 12.31 4.07 -7.58
N ALA A 99 12.87 4.95 -8.39
CA ALA A 99 13.80 5.97 -7.93
C ALA A 99 13.14 7.03 -7.04
N ILE A 100 11.85 7.32 -7.23
CA ILE A 100 11.09 8.31 -6.47
C ILE A 100 10.51 7.67 -5.21
N GLU A 101 9.75 6.58 -5.37
CA GLU A 101 8.92 6.01 -4.31
C GLU A 101 9.69 5.03 -3.42
N ASP A 102 10.60 4.23 -4.01
CA ASP A 102 11.22 3.12 -3.29
C ASP A 102 12.58 2.74 -3.91
N LYS A 103 13.61 3.55 -3.67
CA LYS A 103 14.94 3.41 -4.26
C LYS A 103 15.59 2.04 -4.08
N ARG A 104 15.12 1.28 -3.10
CA ARG A 104 15.67 -0.01 -2.74
C ARG A 104 14.72 -1.17 -3.05
N TYR A 105 13.66 -0.92 -3.82
CA TYR A 105 12.56 -1.85 -4.10
C TYR A 105 13.00 -3.29 -4.36
N TYR A 106 14.01 -3.49 -5.18
CA TYR A 106 14.56 -4.81 -5.51
C TYR A 106 15.57 -5.37 -4.49
N LYS A 107 15.85 -4.63 -3.39
CA LYS A 107 16.89 -4.97 -2.40
C LYS A 107 16.33 -5.31 -1.03
N HIS A 108 15.03 -5.17 -0.82
CA HIS A 108 14.34 -5.47 0.43
C HIS A 108 13.11 -6.34 0.15
N GLY A 109 12.48 -6.87 1.19
CA GLY A 109 11.19 -7.56 1.11
C GLY A 109 10.02 -6.57 1.13
N ALA A 110 8.87 -7.02 1.63
CA ALA A 110 7.66 -6.22 1.69
C ALA A 110 7.80 -4.91 2.47
N ILE A 111 8.71 -4.89 3.45
CA ILE A 111 9.00 -3.73 4.30
C ILE A 111 10.49 -3.38 4.17
N ASP A 112 10.81 -2.11 3.87
CA ASP A 112 12.18 -1.60 3.91
C ASP A 112 12.51 -1.04 5.30
N VAL A 113 13.03 -1.90 6.20
CA VAL A 113 13.40 -1.51 7.56
C VAL A 113 14.45 -0.39 7.57
N LEU A 114 15.40 -0.42 6.63
CA LEU A 114 16.42 0.63 6.52
C LEU A 114 15.82 1.94 6.00
N GLY A 115 14.89 1.86 5.04
CA GLY A 115 14.15 3.02 4.54
C GLY A 115 13.31 3.67 5.64
N VAL A 116 12.56 2.87 6.40
CA VAL A 116 11.78 3.35 7.55
C VAL A 116 12.67 4.03 8.59
N THR A 117 13.80 3.42 8.94
CA THR A 117 14.74 3.98 9.92
C THR A 117 15.34 5.30 9.43
N ARG A 118 15.71 5.38 8.14
CA ARG A 118 16.22 6.59 7.52
C ARG A 118 15.16 7.70 7.51
N ALA A 119 13.94 7.39 7.05
CA ALA A 119 12.83 8.34 7.03
C ALA A 119 12.53 8.87 8.44
N PHE A 120 12.52 8.00 9.45
CA PHE A 120 12.35 8.42 10.84
C PHE A 120 13.43 9.39 11.28
N TYR A 121 14.70 9.10 11.00
CA TYR A 121 15.83 9.99 11.36
C TYR A 121 15.72 11.34 10.65
N VAL A 122 15.50 11.34 9.30
CA VAL A 122 15.41 12.57 8.51
C VAL A 122 14.24 13.43 8.98
N ASN A 123 13.07 12.86 9.19
CA ASN A 123 11.87 13.57 9.65
C ASN A 123 12.06 14.11 11.09
N SER A 124 12.76 13.37 11.96
CA SER A 124 13.07 13.82 13.32
C SER A 124 14.01 15.01 13.33
N VAL A 125 14.99 15.03 12.43
CA VAL A 125 15.93 16.17 12.29
C VAL A 125 15.26 17.38 11.65
N ALA A 126 14.41 17.16 10.65
CA ALA A 126 13.69 18.23 9.96
C ALA A 126 12.54 18.83 10.78
N GLY A 127 12.02 18.10 11.79
CA GLY A 127 10.85 18.51 12.57
C GLY A 127 9.52 18.38 11.81
N GLU A 128 9.55 17.86 10.59
CA GLU A 128 8.38 17.65 9.74
C GLU A 128 8.54 16.40 8.87
N THR A 129 7.47 15.96 8.20
CA THR A 129 7.52 14.80 7.32
C THR A 129 8.05 15.17 5.94
N VAL A 130 9.34 14.97 5.71
CA VAL A 130 10.02 15.21 4.42
C VAL A 130 10.29 13.93 3.63
N GLU A 131 10.32 12.77 4.29
CA GLU A 131 10.60 11.49 3.64
C GLU A 131 9.57 10.42 4.05
N GLY A 132 9.05 9.69 3.05
CA GLY A 132 8.18 8.53 3.25
C GLY A 132 8.99 7.26 3.46
N GLY A 133 8.53 6.38 4.37
CA GLY A 133 9.13 5.07 4.62
C GLY A 133 8.29 3.88 4.12
N SER A 134 7.22 4.13 3.37
CA SER A 134 6.36 3.06 2.84
C SER A 134 6.90 2.54 1.51
N THR A 135 6.90 1.21 1.33
CA THR A 135 7.32 0.56 0.07
C THR A 135 6.23 0.63 -1.00
N ILE A 136 6.59 0.40 -2.27
CA ILE A 136 5.62 0.28 -3.38
C ILE A 136 4.62 -0.84 -3.07
N THR A 137 5.07 -1.97 -2.51
CA THR A 137 4.19 -3.08 -2.12
C THR A 137 3.17 -2.65 -1.07
N GLN A 138 3.60 -1.92 -0.03
CA GLN A 138 2.71 -1.38 1.00
C GLN A 138 1.71 -0.38 0.43
N GLN A 139 2.15 0.49 -0.50
CA GLN A 139 1.25 1.43 -1.17
C GLN A 139 0.20 0.72 -2.02
N LEU A 140 0.60 -0.34 -2.76
CA LEU A 140 -0.34 -1.12 -3.56
C LEU A 140 -1.42 -1.76 -2.69
N VAL A 141 -1.06 -2.49 -1.64
CA VAL A 141 -2.06 -3.15 -0.77
C VAL A 141 -2.93 -2.14 -0.04
N LYS A 142 -2.38 -1.00 0.39
CA LYS A 142 -3.16 0.10 0.94
C LYS A 142 -4.22 0.55 -0.06
N ASN A 143 -3.84 0.79 -1.29
CA ASN A 143 -4.74 1.28 -2.33
C ASN A 143 -5.81 0.27 -2.73
N LEU A 144 -5.54 -1.03 -2.64
CA LEU A 144 -6.48 -2.08 -3.03
C LEU A 144 -7.45 -2.48 -1.91
N PHE A 145 -7.00 -2.48 -0.65
CA PHE A 145 -7.70 -3.18 0.43
C PHE A 145 -7.99 -2.35 1.67
N LEU A 146 -7.37 -1.17 1.81
CA LEU A 146 -7.40 -0.46 3.09
C LEU A 146 -8.00 0.95 2.93
N SER A 147 -8.64 1.41 4.01
CA SER A 147 -9.17 2.75 4.08
C SER A 147 -8.06 3.82 4.13
N SER A 148 -8.43 5.07 3.84
CA SER A 148 -7.53 6.23 3.92
C SER A 148 -7.20 6.67 5.35
N LYS A 149 -7.87 6.11 6.37
CA LYS A 149 -7.65 6.49 7.78
C LYS A 149 -6.22 6.14 8.22
N ARG A 150 -5.59 7.06 8.94
CA ARG A 150 -4.21 6.93 9.43
C ARG A 150 -4.20 6.39 10.86
N THR A 151 -4.38 5.07 11.04
CA THR A 151 -4.29 4.39 12.34
C THR A 151 -3.13 3.41 12.37
N MET A 152 -2.61 3.10 13.57
CA MET A 152 -1.54 2.10 13.73
C MET A 152 -2.02 0.69 13.40
N SER A 153 -3.27 0.36 13.70
CA SER A 153 -3.88 -0.93 13.34
C SER A 153 -3.93 -1.12 11.82
N ARG A 154 -4.37 -0.10 11.08
CA ARG A 154 -4.35 -0.11 9.62
C ARG A 154 -2.92 -0.26 9.07
N LYS A 155 -1.93 0.42 9.69
CA LYS A 155 -0.53 0.30 9.24
C LYS A 155 0.06 -1.09 9.51
N ALA A 156 -0.34 -1.74 10.59
CA ALA A 156 0.02 -3.14 10.86
C ALA A 156 -0.62 -4.09 9.84
N GLU A 157 -1.91 -3.91 9.52
CA GLU A 157 -2.60 -4.68 8.49
C GLU A 157 -1.95 -4.49 7.10
N GLU A 158 -1.60 -3.26 6.73
CA GLU A 158 -0.84 -2.95 5.51
C GLU A 158 0.47 -3.73 5.43
N ALA A 159 1.21 -3.80 6.53
CA ALA A 159 2.48 -4.55 6.59
C ALA A 159 2.26 -6.07 6.40
N ILE A 160 1.23 -6.64 7.03
CA ILE A 160 0.88 -8.07 6.89
C ILE A 160 0.48 -8.37 5.44
N LEU A 161 -0.44 -7.59 4.87
CA LEU A 161 -0.89 -7.78 3.49
C LEU A 161 0.24 -7.57 2.47
N ALA A 162 1.20 -6.68 2.76
CA ALA A 162 2.37 -6.49 1.91
C ALA A 162 3.29 -7.74 1.92
N VAL A 163 3.45 -8.41 3.06
CA VAL A 163 4.18 -9.68 3.17
C VAL A 163 3.48 -10.77 2.37
N GLU A 164 2.15 -10.88 2.48
CA GLU A 164 1.35 -11.81 1.68
C GLU A 164 1.46 -11.50 0.17
N MET A 165 1.44 -10.24 -0.22
CA MET A 165 1.61 -9.83 -1.62
C MET A 165 2.95 -10.35 -2.19
N GLU A 166 4.06 -10.16 -1.48
CA GLU A 166 5.38 -10.62 -1.92
C GLU A 166 5.60 -12.14 -1.77
N HIS A 167 4.74 -12.81 -1.03
CA HIS A 167 4.73 -14.27 -1.01
C HIS A 167 4.17 -14.86 -2.32
N TYR A 168 3.16 -14.23 -2.91
CA TYR A 168 2.46 -14.74 -4.09
C TYR A 168 2.92 -14.13 -5.41
N TYR A 169 3.45 -12.91 -5.40
CA TYR A 169 3.79 -12.14 -6.59
C TYR A 169 5.23 -11.65 -6.56
N SER A 170 5.91 -11.71 -7.69
CA SER A 170 7.25 -11.15 -7.87
C SER A 170 7.22 -9.61 -7.81
N LYS A 171 8.39 -9.01 -7.56
CA LYS A 171 8.54 -7.55 -7.56
C LYS A 171 8.08 -6.89 -8.87
N ASP A 172 8.33 -7.53 -10.01
CA ASP A 172 7.93 -7.01 -11.32
C ASP A 172 6.41 -7.09 -11.54
N GLU A 173 5.77 -8.15 -11.06
CA GLU A 173 4.31 -8.25 -11.09
C GLU A 173 3.67 -7.20 -10.19
N ILE A 174 4.17 -7.02 -8.98
CA ILE A 174 3.69 -6.00 -8.04
C ILE A 174 3.87 -4.59 -8.63
N LEU A 175 5.01 -4.29 -9.23
CA LEU A 175 5.26 -3.00 -9.89
C LEU A 175 4.31 -2.77 -11.06
N THR A 176 4.03 -3.83 -11.84
CA THR A 176 3.06 -3.79 -12.94
C THR A 176 1.64 -3.53 -12.42
N MET A 177 1.23 -4.21 -11.35
CA MET A 177 -0.07 -3.98 -10.70
C MET A 177 -0.18 -2.54 -10.18
N TYR A 178 0.87 -2.03 -9.54
CA TYR A 178 0.92 -0.66 -9.03
C TYR A 178 0.72 0.36 -10.16
N LEU A 179 1.53 0.28 -11.22
CA LEU A 179 1.45 1.19 -12.37
C LEU A 179 0.10 1.14 -13.08
N ASN A 180 -0.58 0.00 -13.07
CA ASN A 180 -1.90 -0.15 -13.65
C ASN A 180 -3.04 0.35 -12.75
N THR A 181 -2.83 0.55 -11.45
CA THR A 181 -3.93 0.84 -10.51
C THR A 181 -3.80 2.14 -9.75
N VAL A 182 -2.60 2.71 -9.69
CA VAL A 182 -2.36 3.95 -8.95
C VAL A 182 -3.09 5.12 -9.59
N TYR A 183 -3.47 6.08 -8.76
CA TYR A 183 -4.12 7.32 -9.20
C TYR A 183 -3.08 8.33 -9.68
N TYR A 184 -3.25 8.83 -10.89
CA TYR A 184 -2.36 9.81 -11.54
C TYR A 184 -2.92 11.24 -11.56
N GLY A 185 -3.99 11.51 -10.82
CA GLY A 185 -4.69 12.80 -10.91
C GLY A 185 -5.72 12.84 -12.04
N HIS A 186 -6.54 13.90 -12.10
CA HIS A 186 -7.55 14.14 -13.13
C HIS A 186 -8.48 12.95 -13.42
N ASN A 187 -8.76 12.15 -12.40
CA ASN A 187 -9.57 10.93 -12.49
C ASN A 187 -8.94 9.82 -13.37
N TYR A 188 -7.62 9.86 -13.61
CA TYR A 188 -6.91 8.81 -14.33
C TYR A 188 -6.38 7.76 -13.36
N TYR A 189 -6.85 6.54 -13.53
CA TYR A 189 -6.36 5.36 -12.81
C TYR A 189 -5.61 4.44 -13.75
N GLY A 190 -4.36 4.16 -13.42
CA GLY A 190 -3.46 3.35 -14.23
C GLY A 190 -2.77 4.12 -15.34
N ILE A 191 -1.62 3.58 -15.73
CA ILE A 191 -0.70 4.22 -16.68
C ILE A 191 -1.28 4.40 -18.08
N LYS A 192 -2.25 3.56 -18.50
CA LYS A 192 -2.91 3.70 -19.80
C LYS A 192 -3.71 4.99 -19.86
N GLU A 193 -4.62 5.19 -18.93
CA GLU A 193 -5.43 6.41 -18.88
C GLU A 193 -4.58 7.65 -18.70
N ALA A 194 -3.54 7.56 -17.86
CA ALA A 194 -2.62 8.67 -17.65
C ALA A 194 -1.85 9.05 -18.92
N ALA A 195 -1.30 8.07 -19.66
CA ALA A 195 -0.57 8.33 -20.91
C ALA A 195 -1.49 8.91 -22.00
N GLU A 196 -2.69 8.35 -22.15
CA GLU A 196 -3.68 8.82 -23.12
C GLU A 196 -4.22 10.22 -22.73
N GLY A 197 -4.56 10.42 -21.45
CA GLY A 197 -5.16 11.66 -20.98
C GLY A 197 -4.20 12.85 -20.94
N TYR A 198 -2.97 12.66 -20.47
CA TYR A 198 -1.99 13.74 -20.38
C TYR A 198 -1.27 14.02 -21.69
N PHE A 199 -1.02 12.98 -22.51
CA PHE A 199 -0.12 13.09 -23.67
C PHE A 199 -0.73 12.61 -24.98
N GLY A 200 -1.96 12.10 -24.99
CA GLY A 200 -2.60 11.58 -26.21
C GLY A 200 -1.86 10.39 -26.84
N THR A 201 -1.13 9.61 -26.04
CA THR A 201 -0.29 8.53 -26.54
C THR A 201 -0.43 7.24 -25.72
N SER A 202 -0.04 6.11 -26.30
CA SER A 202 0.01 4.84 -25.56
C SER A 202 1.21 4.78 -24.62
N PRO A 203 1.15 4.00 -23.52
CA PRO A 203 2.28 3.84 -22.59
C PRO A 203 3.59 3.47 -23.26
N SER A 204 3.57 2.57 -24.25
CA SER A 204 4.76 2.09 -24.95
C SER A 204 5.47 3.17 -25.80
N ARG A 205 4.82 4.31 -26.06
CA ARG A 205 5.35 5.43 -26.84
C ARG A 205 5.73 6.64 -26.02
N LEU A 206 5.69 6.54 -24.69
CA LEU A 206 6.09 7.61 -23.79
C LEU A 206 7.57 7.97 -23.96
N THR A 207 7.87 9.25 -24.10
CA THR A 207 9.22 9.78 -24.05
C THR A 207 9.80 9.73 -22.64
N LEU A 208 11.12 9.88 -22.49
CA LEU A 208 11.77 9.88 -21.18
C LEU A 208 11.18 10.96 -20.24
N GLY A 209 10.96 12.16 -20.74
CA GLY A 209 10.36 13.25 -19.94
C GLY A 209 8.93 12.94 -19.50
N GLN A 210 8.12 12.34 -20.37
CA GLN A 210 6.76 11.91 -20.03
C GLN A 210 6.78 10.77 -19.00
N CYS A 211 7.72 9.82 -19.11
CA CYS A 211 7.89 8.76 -18.11
C CYS A 211 8.25 9.34 -16.73
N ALA A 212 9.16 10.30 -16.67
CA ALA A 212 9.56 10.96 -15.43
C ALA A 212 8.40 11.76 -14.82
N MET A 213 7.62 12.46 -15.64
CA MET A 213 6.45 13.20 -15.20
C MET A 213 5.39 12.26 -14.61
N LEU A 214 5.04 11.18 -15.32
CA LEU A 214 4.06 10.21 -14.80
C LEU A 214 4.53 9.55 -13.51
N ALA A 215 5.82 9.24 -13.39
CA ALA A 215 6.36 8.63 -12.17
C ALA A 215 6.29 9.57 -10.94
N ALA A 216 6.20 10.88 -11.14
CA ALA A 216 6.11 11.86 -10.06
C ALA A 216 4.67 12.21 -9.63
N LEU A 217 3.66 11.73 -10.35
CA LEU A 217 2.24 12.05 -10.05
C LEU A 217 1.63 11.23 -8.92
N PRO A 218 1.96 9.93 -8.74
CA PRO A 218 1.44 9.14 -7.63
C PRO A 218 2.02 9.62 -6.31
N ASN A 219 1.30 10.46 -5.57
CA ASN A 219 1.65 10.90 -4.21
C ASN A 219 0.43 10.85 -3.31
#